data_363552d37c1c0880a71d1a72d2cdbf60
#
_entry.id   363552d37c1c0880a71d1a72d2cdbf60
#
_cell.length_a   1.000
_cell.length_b   1.000
_cell.length_c   1.000
_cell.angle_alpha   90.00
_cell.angle_beta   90.00
_cell.angle_gamma   90.00
#
_symmetry.space_group_name_H-M   'P 1'
#
loop_
_entity.id
_entity.type
_entity.pdbx_description
1 polymer ?
#
loop_
_entity_poly.entity_id
_entity_poly.type
_entity_poly.pdbx_seq_one_letter_code
_entity_poly.pdbx_strand_id
1 'polypeptide(L)'
;MSFIPAYTAPILEGLLGPVRKIVRMIPLPASARCLGPVLIFPRDKEVESTFGGIGTIIAAEDADQFHALWATTSMLAPYFGLLGSVANWLRDRGVPAEAADSYVAAMFHSIADTGLQVRGEGFDEMAVDHATPGGLNEQMLRELTRAGCYDNVSRGLSLIFERLNGRAGLEDTIGD
;
A
#
# COMPACT_ATOMS: atom_id res chain seq x y z
N MET A 1 2.71 0.29 -23.43
CA MET A 1 2.66 0.24 -21.97
C MET A 1 3.09 1.60 -21.40
N SER A 2 2.46 2.07 -20.34
CA SER A 2 2.76 3.35 -19.68
C SER A 2 3.04 3.15 -18.19
N PHE A 3 4.15 3.72 -17.70
CA PHE A 3 4.50 3.82 -16.27
C PHE A 3 4.14 5.19 -15.69
N ILE A 4 3.36 6.00 -16.41
CA ILE A 4 2.96 7.33 -15.96
C ILE A 4 1.53 7.24 -15.42
N PRO A 5 1.35 7.08 -14.11
CA PRO A 5 0.02 6.83 -13.55
C PRO A 5 -0.91 8.03 -13.71
N ALA A 6 -0.37 9.26 -13.70
CA ALA A 6 -1.15 10.50 -13.79
C ALA A 6 -1.87 10.70 -15.15
N TYR A 7 -1.46 9.98 -16.20
CA TYR A 7 -2.07 10.10 -17.52
C TYR A 7 -3.09 8.98 -17.74
N THR A 8 -4.33 9.37 -18.00
CA THR A 8 -5.40 8.44 -18.38
C THR A 8 -5.17 7.90 -19.78
N ALA A 9 -5.80 6.78 -20.14
CA ALA A 9 -5.68 6.21 -21.49
C ALA A 9 -6.06 7.23 -22.58
N PRO A 10 -7.17 8.01 -22.49
CA PRO A 10 -7.49 9.02 -23.49
C PRO A 10 -6.41 10.12 -23.65
N ILE A 11 -5.80 10.56 -22.55
CA ILE A 11 -4.70 11.54 -22.62
C ILE A 11 -3.49 10.94 -23.34
N LEU A 12 -3.13 9.71 -23.03
CA LEU A 12 -2.02 9.00 -23.66
C LEU A 12 -2.29 8.75 -25.16
N GLU A 13 -3.52 8.39 -25.52
CA GLU A 13 -3.95 8.25 -26.93
C GLU A 13 -3.82 9.56 -27.70
N GLY A 14 -4.23 10.68 -27.10
CA GLY A 14 -4.07 12.01 -27.68
C GLY A 14 -2.61 12.43 -27.91
N LEU A 15 -1.70 12.00 -27.01
CA LEU A 15 -0.28 12.32 -27.11
C LEU A 15 0.49 11.40 -28.06
N LEU A 16 0.14 10.12 -28.12
CA LEU A 16 0.87 9.09 -28.85
C LEU A 16 0.34 8.85 -30.28
N GLY A 17 -0.85 9.41 -30.60
CA GLY A 17 -1.56 9.10 -31.83
C GLY A 17 -2.21 7.72 -31.80
N PRO A 18 -2.55 7.12 -32.96
CA PRO A 18 -3.30 5.87 -33.01
C PRO A 18 -2.44 4.70 -32.51
N VAL A 19 -2.62 4.32 -31.25
CA VAL A 19 -2.02 3.14 -30.61
C VAL A 19 -3.06 2.04 -30.48
N ARG A 20 -2.65 0.79 -30.72
CA ARG A 20 -3.57 -0.36 -30.66
C ARG A 20 -4.09 -0.64 -29.25
N LYS A 21 -3.25 -0.42 -28.24
CA LYS A 21 -3.56 -0.71 -26.84
C LYS A 21 -2.62 0.02 -25.90
N ILE A 22 -3.18 0.59 -24.84
CA ILE A 22 -2.42 1.17 -23.73
C ILE A 22 -2.68 0.34 -22.48
N VAL A 23 -1.61 -0.17 -21.88
CA VAL A 23 -1.65 -0.81 -20.55
C VAL A 23 -0.92 0.12 -19.59
N ARG A 24 -1.61 0.58 -18.56
CA ARG A 24 -1.01 1.31 -17.44
C ARG A 24 -0.43 0.32 -16.44
N MET A 25 0.74 0.61 -15.90
CA MET A 25 1.44 -0.26 -14.96
C MET A 25 2.06 0.56 -13.84
N ILE A 26 1.82 0.15 -12.61
CA ILE A 26 2.36 0.80 -11.40
C ILE A 26 3.17 -0.21 -10.62
N PRO A 27 4.49 -0.31 -10.86
CA PRO A 27 5.39 -1.05 -10.01
C PRO A 27 5.72 -0.23 -8.76
N LEU A 28 5.81 -0.87 -7.60
CA LEU A 28 6.36 -0.24 -6.41
C LEU A 28 7.90 -0.22 -6.46
N PRO A 29 8.59 0.64 -5.69
CA PRO A 29 10.05 0.68 -5.66
C PRO A 29 10.71 -0.67 -5.36
N ALA A 30 10.04 -1.54 -4.59
CA ALA A 30 10.52 -2.88 -4.28
C ALA A 30 10.59 -3.82 -5.51
N SER A 31 9.91 -3.50 -6.62
CA SER A 31 10.00 -4.25 -7.88
C SER A 31 11.41 -4.28 -8.46
N ALA A 32 12.28 -3.31 -8.12
CA ALA A 32 13.70 -3.35 -8.45
C ALA A 32 14.43 -4.56 -7.81
N ARG A 33 13.83 -5.17 -6.80
CA ARG A 33 14.31 -6.38 -6.12
C ARG A 33 13.37 -7.57 -6.33
N CYS A 34 12.52 -7.52 -7.34
CA CYS A 34 11.50 -8.52 -7.66
C CYS A 34 10.50 -8.77 -6.52
N LEU A 35 10.15 -7.73 -5.76
CA LEU A 35 9.25 -7.80 -4.61
C LEU A 35 8.06 -6.87 -4.76
N GLY A 36 6.97 -7.25 -4.09
CA GLY A 36 5.75 -6.43 -3.98
C GLY A 36 4.80 -6.58 -5.17
N PRO A 37 3.65 -5.90 -5.10
CA PRO A 37 2.66 -5.92 -6.17
C PRO A 37 3.07 -5.03 -7.33
N VAL A 38 2.67 -5.45 -8.52
CA VAL A 38 2.73 -4.68 -9.76
C VAL A 38 1.31 -4.57 -10.30
N LEU A 39 0.72 -3.40 -10.16
CA LEU A 39 -0.65 -3.15 -10.62
C LEU A 39 -0.68 -2.88 -12.12
N ILE A 40 -1.57 -3.54 -12.86
CA ILE A 40 -1.80 -3.30 -14.28
C ILE A 40 -3.26 -3.05 -14.61
N PHE A 41 -3.53 -2.22 -15.64
CA PHE A 41 -4.87 -2.01 -16.22
C PHE A 41 -4.79 -1.47 -17.65
N PRO A 42 -5.59 -1.99 -18.58
CA PRO A 42 -6.36 -3.23 -18.50
C PRO A 42 -5.46 -4.46 -18.42
N ARG A 43 -6.05 -5.61 -18.06
CA ARG A 43 -5.34 -6.89 -18.06
C ARG A 43 -4.73 -7.20 -19.42
N ASP A 44 -3.49 -7.66 -19.44
CA ASP A 44 -2.75 -7.97 -20.66
C ASP A 44 -1.77 -9.13 -20.44
N LYS A 45 -2.01 -10.25 -21.15
CA LYS A 45 -1.20 -11.45 -21.00
C LYS A 45 0.26 -11.27 -21.44
N GLU A 46 0.53 -10.42 -22.42
CA GLU A 46 1.88 -10.14 -22.88
C GLU A 46 2.65 -9.35 -21.82
N VAL A 47 2.00 -8.35 -21.20
CA VAL A 47 2.56 -7.61 -20.07
C VAL A 47 2.77 -8.52 -18.86
N GLU A 48 1.80 -9.37 -18.52
CA GLU A 48 1.93 -10.35 -17.43
C GLU A 48 3.13 -11.29 -17.67
N SER A 49 3.26 -11.82 -18.89
CA SER A 49 4.36 -12.72 -19.26
C SER A 49 5.73 -12.03 -19.22
N THR A 50 5.79 -10.77 -19.69
CA THR A 50 7.06 -10.03 -19.81
C THR A 50 7.54 -9.55 -18.43
N PHE A 51 6.61 -9.12 -17.56
CA PHE A 51 6.92 -8.45 -16.29
C PHE A 51 6.61 -9.29 -15.05
N GLY A 52 6.11 -10.52 -15.19
CA GLY A 52 5.79 -11.39 -14.06
C GLY A 52 6.98 -11.72 -13.14
N GLY A 53 8.22 -11.52 -13.62
CA GLY A 53 9.44 -11.72 -12.83
C GLY A 53 9.81 -10.56 -11.89
N ILE A 54 9.17 -9.38 -12.00
CA ILE A 54 9.53 -8.20 -11.19
C ILE A 54 8.64 -8.02 -9.94
N GLY A 55 7.69 -8.93 -9.70
CA GLY A 55 6.78 -8.89 -8.56
C GLY A 55 5.47 -9.62 -8.85
N THR A 56 4.53 -9.56 -7.92
CA THR A 56 3.21 -10.17 -8.07
C THR A 56 2.32 -9.27 -8.94
N ILE A 57 1.98 -9.73 -10.14
CA ILE A 57 1.07 -8.96 -11.01
C ILE A 57 -0.34 -9.00 -10.46
N ILE A 58 -0.93 -7.83 -10.28
CA ILE A 58 -2.33 -7.62 -9.90
C ILE A 58 -3.00 -6.85 -11.04
N ALA A 59 -3.92 -7.50 -11.74
CA ALA A 59 -4.67 -6.87 -12.82
C ALA A 59 -6.02 -6.38 -12.30
N ALA A 60 -6.28 -5.08 -12.41
CA ALA A 60 -7.59 -4.52 -12.12
C ALA A 60 -8.59 -4.88 -13.22
N GLU A 61 -9.85 -5.09 -12.85
CA GLU A 61 -10.93 -5.42 -13.79
C GLU A 61 -11.50 -4.19 -14.48
N ASP A 62 -11.52 -3.06 -13.75
CA ASP A 62 -12.01 -1.78 -14.25
C ASP A 62 -11.16 -0.61 -13.72
N ALA A 63 -11.53 0.62 -14.11
CA ALA A 63 -10.80 1.82 -13.74
C ALA A 63 -10.94 2.16 -12.24
N ASP A 64 -12.09 1.88 -11.64
CA ASP A 64 -12.34 2.16 -10.23
C ASP A 64 -11.51 1.22 -9.35
N GLN A 65 -11.44 -0.08 -9.67
CA GLN A 65 -10.53 -1.01 -9.01
C GLN A 65 -9.06 -0.61 -9.18
N PHE A 66 -8.67 -0.16 -10.39
CA PHE A 66 -7.32 0.32 -10.62
C PHE A 66 -7.00 1.52 -9.73
N HIS A 67 -7.91 2.48 -9.60
CA HIS A 67 -7.72 3.65 -8.75
C HIS A 67 -7.75 3.30 -7.26
N ALA A 68 -8.60 2.36 -6.84
CA ALA A 68 -8.64 1.88 -5.46
C ALA A 68 -7.31 1.19 -5.07
N LEU A 69 -6.81 0.27 -5.89
CA LEU A 69 -5.52 -0.39 -5.69
C LEU A 69 -4.37 0.62 -5.72
N TRP A 70 -4.41 1.57 -6.65
CA TRP A 70 -3.40 2.62 -6.73
C TRP A 70 -3.42 3.52 -5.49
N ALA A 71 -4.59 3.89 -4.96
CA ALA A 71 -4.69 4.70 -3.74
C ALA A 71 -3.92 4.09 -2.57
N THR A 72 -3.90 2.75 -2.46
CA THR A 72 -3.17 2.06 -1.37
C THR A 72 -1.66 2.24 -1.42
N THR A 73 -1.09 2.61 -2.57
CA THR A 73 0.36 2.89 -2.68
C THR A 73 0.77 4.12 -1.86
N SER A 74 -0.17 4.99 -1.52
CA SER A 74 0.07 6.13 -0.63
C SER A 74 0.45 5.73 0.80
N MET A 75 0.24 4.47 1.18
CA MET A 75 0.64 3.94 2.49
C MET A 75 2.16 3.77 2.66
N LEU A 76 2.97 3.93 1.60
CA LEU A 76 4.44 3.79 1.70
C LEU A 76 5.05 4.76 2.71
N ALA A 77 4.73 6.05 2.64
CA ALA A 77 5.28 7.05 3.57
C ALA A 77 4.69 6.90 4.98
N PRO A 78 3.36 6.76 5.20
CA PRO A 78 2.79 6.47 6.51
C PRO A 78 3.35 5.21 7.17
N TYR A 79 3.63 4.15 6.41
CA TYR A 79 4.29 2.96 6.92
C TYR A 79 5.66 3.27 7.54
N PHE A 80 6.53 4.00 6.84
CA PHE A 80 7.81 4.42 7.42
C PHE A 80 7.64 5.38 8.59
N GLY A 81 6.60 6.23 8.58
CA GLY A 81 6.24 7.06 9.72
C GLY A 81 5.90 6.23 10.96
N LEU A 82 5.15 5.14 10.79
CA LEU A 82 4.83 4.20 11.87
C LEU A 82 6.10 3.52 12.40
N LEU A 83 6.97 3.01 11.53
CA LEU A 83 8.23 2.39 11.94
C LEU A 83 9.10 3.39 12.72
N GLY A 84 9.21 4.63 12.22
CA GLY A 84 9.94 5.70 12.88
C GLY A 84 9.39 6.03 14.27
N SER A 85 8.07 6.05 14.42
CA SER A 85 7.40 6.26 15.71
C SER A 85 7.77 5.20 16.73
N VAL A 86 7.75 3.92 16.34
CA VAL A 86 8.13 2.79 17.20
C VAL A 86 9.62 2.83 17.55
N ALA A 87 10.48 3.11 16.57
CA ALA A 87 11.93 3.21 16.80
C ALA A 87 12.29 4.38 17.74
N ASN A 88 11.64 5.53 17.59
CA ASN A 88 11.83 6.67 18.48
C ASN A 88 11.40 6.34 19.91
N TRP A 89 10.26 5.66 20.08
CA TRP A 89 9.81 5.20 21.38
C TRP A 89 10.82 4.29 22.09
N LEU A 90 11.51 3.41 21.36
CA LEU A 90 12.61 2.57 21.89
C LEU A 90 13.83 3.41 22.27
N ARG A 91 14.22 4.39 21.45
CA ARG A 91 15.33 5.30 21.73
C ARG A 91 15.11 6.12 23.01
N ASP A 92 13.89 6.60 23.21
CA ASP A 92 13.51 7.35 24.43
C ASP A 92 13.62 6.48 25.72
N ARG A 93 13.71 5.14 25.56
CA ARG A 93 13.91 4.16 26.64
C ARG A 93 15.32 3.62 26.73
N GLY A 94 16.26 4.27 26.03
CA GLY A 94 17.69 3.95 26.11
C GLY A 94 18.16 2.84 25.17
N VAL A 95 17.31 2.38 24.22
CA VAL A 95 17.78 1.45 23.19
C VAL A 95 18.66 2.19 22.19
N PRO A 96 19.88 1.71 21.90
CA PRO A 96 20.73 2.33 20.88
C PRO A 96 20.05 2.48 19.53
N ALA A 97 20.27 3.57 18.80
CA ALA A 97 19.56 3.91 17.59
C ALA A 97 19.60 2.79 16.52
N GLU A 98 20.79 2.26 16.26
CA GLU A 98 20.98 1.17 15.29
C GLU A 98 20.20 -0.10 15.68
N ALA A 99 20.20 -0.45 16.96
CA ALA A 99 19.48 -1.61 17.49
C ALA A 99 17.96 -1.39 17.38
N ALA A 100 17.46 -0.17 17.68
CA ALA A 100 16.04 0.18 17.56
C ALA A 100 15.56 0.06 16.12
N ASP A 101 16.30 0.64 15.16
CA ASP A 101 15.94 0.58 13.73
C ASP A 101 15.97 -0.85 13.20
N SER A 102 17.02 -1.61 13.50
CA SER A 102 17.16 -2.99 13.07
C SER A 102 16.06 -3.89 13.63
N TYR A 103 15.75 -3.74 14.92
CA TYR A 103 14.70 -4.52 15.58
C TYR A 103 13.32 -4.22 14.98
N VAL A 104 12.98 -2.93 14.82
CA VAL A 104 11.68 -2.53 14.28
C VAL A 104 11.54 -3.02 12.83
N ALA A 105 12.56 -2.85 12.00
CA ALA A 105 12.53 -3.33 10.61
C ALA A 105 12.33 -4.85 10.53
N ALA A 106 13.06 -5.62 11.33
CA ALA A 106 12.96 -7.09 11.37
C ALA A 106 11.58 -7.55 11.88
N MET A 107 11.05 -6.91 12.93
CA MET A 107 9.74 -7.22 13.50
C MET A 107 8.62 -6.98 12.47
N PHE A 108 8.57 -5.82 11.84
CA PHE A 108 7.53 -5.52 10.85
C PHE A 108 7.68 -6.37 9.57
N HIS A 109 8.90 -6.71 9.20
CA HIS A 109 9.14 -7.65 8.10
C HIS A 109 8.54 -9.03 8.41
N SER A 110 8.76 -9.57 9.62
CA SER A 110 8.22 -10.87 10.02
C SER A 110 6.68 -10.86 10.08
N ILE A 111 6.06 -9.77 10.53
CA ILE A 111 4.60 -9.60 10.53
C ILE A 111 4.06 -9.61 9.10
N ALA A 112 4.69 -8.86 8.19
CA ALA A 112 4.29 -8.81 6.79
C ALA A 112 4.47 -10.17 6.10
N ASP A 113 5.55 -10.88 6.38
CA ASP A 113 5.78 -12.24 5.84
C ASP A 113 4.71 -13.21 6.33
N THR A 114 4.33 -13.18 7.60
CA THR A 114 3.21 -13.96 8.14
C THR A 114 1.93 -13.70 7.36
N GLY A 115 1.61 -12.43 7.09
CA GLY A 115 0.43 -12.06 6.29
C GLY A 115 0.46 -12.57 4.85
N LEU A 116 1.66 -12.78 4.27
CA LEU A 116 1.80 -13.39 2.95
C LEU A 116 1.63 -14.91 2.94
N GLN A 117 1.94 -15.58 4.04
CA GLN A 117 1.85 -17.05 4.16
C GLN A 117 0.42 -17.52 4.42
N VAL A 118 -0.39 -16.71 5.10
CA VAL A 118 -1.78 -17.06 5.43
C VAL A 118 -2.66 -16.86 4.19
N ARG A 119 -3.31 -17.94 3.75
CA ARG A 119 -4.22 -17.90 2.60
C ARG A 119 -5.63 -18.21 3.05
N GLY A 120 -6.57 -17.31 2.70
CA GLY A 120 -8.01 -17.53 2.92
C GLY A 120 -8.56 -17.02 4.24
N GLU A 121 -7.72 -16.56 5.15
CA GLU A 121 -8.13 -15.82 6.35
C GLU A 121 -8.05 -14.31 6.08
N GLY A 122 -9.01 -13.56 6.58
CA GLY A 122 -8.99 -12.10 6.50
C GLY A 122 -8.00 -11.49 7.52
N PHE A 123 -7.47 -10.31 7.24
CA PHE A 123 -6.59 -9.62 8.19
C PHE A 123 -7.27 -9.30 9.52
N ASP A 124 -8.60 -9.14 9.53
CA ASP A 124 -9.37 -8.93 10.76
C ASP A 124 -9.36 -10.19 11.64
N GLU A 125 -9.50 -11.38 11.04
CA GLU A 125 -9.38 -12.66 11.75
C GLU A 125 -7.97 -12.84 12.31
N MET A 126 -6.95 -12.57 11.51
CA MET A 126 -5.55 -12.61 11.98
C MET A 126 -5.29 -11.66 13.16
N ALA A 127 -5.87 -10.46 13.14
CA ALA A 127 -5.73 -9.51 14.24
C ALA A 127 -6.35 -10.05 15.53
N VAL A 128 -7.49 -10.72 15.44
CA VAL A 128 -8.15 -11.38 16.60
C VAL A 128 -7.31 -12.55 17.10
N ASP A 129 -6.82 -13.40 16.23
CA ASP A 129 -6.03 -14.60 16.60
C ASP A 129 -4.71 -14.24 17.29
N HIS A 130 -4.11 -13.10 16.93
CA HIS A 130 -2.91 -12.58 17.58
C HIS A 130 -3.21 -11.79 18.86
N ALA A 131 -4.48 -11.44 19.13
CA ALA A 131 -4.92 -10.69 20.30
C ALA A 131 -5.32 -11.62 21.45
N THR A 132 -4.35 -12.34 22.03
CA THR A 132 -4.60 -13.21 23.21
C THR A 132 -5.27 -12.41 24.31
N PRO A 133 -6.39 -12.90 24.92
CA PRO A 133 -7.11 -12.22 25.97
C PRO A 133 -6.21 -11.80 27.16
N GLY A 134 -6.24 -10.52 27.52
CA GLY A 134 -5.37 -9.93 28.54
C GLY A 134 -3.92 -9.69 28.10
N GLY A 135 -3.58 -10.01 26.84
CA GLY A 135 -2.24 -9.86 26.30
C GLY A 135 -1.90 -8.45 25.79
N LEU A 136 -0.62 -8.23 25.50
CA LEU A 136 -0.10 -6.93 25.01
C LEU A 136 -0.68 -6.56 23.64
N ASN A 137 -0.85 -7.54 22.77
CA ASN A 137 -1.40 -7.32 21.42
C ASN A 137 -2.87 -6.89 21.49
N GLU A 138 -3.68 -7.52 22.35
CA GLU A 138 -5.07 -7.11 22.59
C GLU A 138 -5.14 -5.68 23.12
N GLN A 139 -4.29 -5.35 24.09
CA GLN A 139 -4.24 -4.00 24.65
C GLN A 139 -3.90 -2.97 23.57
N MET A 140 -2.87 -3.20 22.77
CA MET A 140 -2.44 -2.25 21.72
C MET A 140 -3.48 -2.13 20.62
N LEU A 141 -4.07 -3.23 20.15
CA LEU A 141 -5.15 -3.22 19.16
C LEU A 141 -6.32 -2.36 19.66
N ARG A 142 -6.74 -2.53 20.89
CA ARG A 142 -7.81 -1.75 21.51
C ARG A 142 -7.47 -0.27 21.61
N GLU A 143 -6.25 0.10 22.00
CA GLU A 143 -5.83 1.50 22.11
C GLU A 143 -5.81 2.18 20.73
N LEU A 144 -5.28 1.53 19.68
CA LEU A 144 -5.26 2.05 18.33
C LEU A 144 -6.68 2.19 17.74
N THR A 145 -7.54 1.21 18.01
CA THR A 145 -8.95 1.27 17.59
C THR A 145 -9.67 2.43 18.26
N ARG A 146 -9.52 2.62 19.57
CA ARG A 146 -10.14 3.74 20.31
C ARG A 146 -9.63 5.11 19.83
N ALA A 147 -8.36 5.18 19.43
CA ALA A 147 -7.77 6.38 18.86
C ALA A 147 -8.22 6.67 17.42
N GLY A 148 -9.04 5.80 16.82
CA GLY A 148 -9.54 5.95 15.45
C GLY A 148 -8.45 5.78 14.37
N CYS A 149 -7.34 5.08 14.69
CA CYS A 149 -6.23 4.93 13.75
C CYS A 149 -6.66 4.25 12.45
N TYR A 150 -7.44 3.18 12.53
CA TYR A 150 -7.89 2.42 11.36
C TYR A 150 -8.93 3.17 10.55
N ASP A 151 -9.84 3.90 11.20
CA ASP A 151 -10.81 4.79 10.55
C ASP A 151 -10.10 5.93 9.80
N ASN A 152 -9.05 6.49 10.39
CA ASN A 152 -8.24 7.53 9.76
C ASN A 152 -7.52 7.01 8.51
N VAL A 153 -7.03 5.77 8.51
CA VAL A 153 -6.44 5.13 7.31
C VAL A 153 -7.49 5.02 6.22
N SER A 154 -8.67 4.46 6.51
CA SER A 154 -9.76 4.29 5.55
C SER A 154 -10.23 5.62 4.97
N ARG A 155 -10.36 6.65 5.82
CA ARG A 155 -10.71 8.01 5.40
C ARG A 155 -9.63 8.62 4.49
N GLY A 156 -8.35 8.47 4.82
CA GLY A 156 -7.25 8.96 4.00
C GLY A 156 -7.21 8.30 2.63
N LEU A 157 -7.40 6.98 2.57
CA LEU A 157 -7.48 6.24 1.31
C LEU A 157 -8.68 6.70 0.45
N SER A 158 -9.83 6.97 1.07
CA SER A 158 -11.00 7.50 0.38
C SER A 158 -10.75 8.88 -0.25
N LEU A 159 -10.09 9.78 0.47
CA LEU A 159 -9.71 11.10 -0.07
C LEU A 159 -8.77 10.98 -1.28
N ILE A 160 -7.79 10.09 -1.20
CA ILE A 160 -6.87 9.83 -2.31
C ILE A 160 -7.60 9.21 -3.50
N PHE A 161 -8.53 8.27 -3.26
CA PHE A 161 -9.34 7.67 -4.30
C PHE A 161 -10.20 8.72 -5.04
N GLU A 162 -10.87 9.63 -4.31
CA GLU A 162 -11.65 10.71 -4.91
C GLU A 162 -10.76 11.66 -5.75
N ARG A 163 -9.56 11.96 -5.27
CA ARG A 163 -8.57 12.73 -6.04
C ARG A 163 -8.13 12.02 -7.33
N LEU A 164 -7.86 10.72 -7.28
CA LEU A 164 -7.47 9.93 -8.46
C LEU A 164 -8.59 9.86 -9.50
N ASN A 165 -9.85 9.95 -9.06
CA ASN A 165 -11.03 10.03 -9.92
C ASN A 165 -11.37 11.45 -10.38
N GLY A 166 -10.57 12.46 -10.04
CA GLY A 166 -10.80 13.86 -10.42
C GLY A 166 -12.00 14.50 -9.72
N ARG A 167 -12.47 13.93 -8.61
CA ARG A 167 -13.63 14.42 -7.82
C ARG A 167 -13.22 15.35 -6.68
N ALA A 168 -11.94 15.40 -6.32
CA ALA A 168 -11.37 16.30 -5.32
C ALA A 168 -10.06 16.91 -5.81
N GLY A 169 -9.80 18.18 -5.49
CA GLY A 169 -8.52 18.86 -5.74
C GLY A 169 -7.48 18.56 -4.66
N LEU A 170 -6.24 19.02 -4.90
CA LEU A 170 -5.15 18.91 -3.90
C LEU A 170 -5.48 19.74 -2.65
N GLU A 171 -6.13 20.88 -2.81
CA GLU A 171 -6.49 21.82 -1.75
C GLU A 171 -7.61 21.30 -0.86
N ASP A 172 -8.48 20.43 -1.38
CA ASP A 172 -9.57 19.82 -0.63
C ASP A 172 -9.10 18.67 0.30
N THR A 173 -7.85 18.20 0.12
CA THR A 173 -7.31 17.02 0.83
C THR A 173 -6.27 17.38 1.90
N ILE A 174 -5.76 18.62 1.89
CA ILE A 174 -4.84 19.12 2.91
C ILE A 174 -5.67 20.04 3.81
N GLY A 175 -6.38 19.44 4.76
CA GLY A 175 -6.95 20.19 5.87
C GLY A 175 -5.84 20.75 6.75
N ASP A 176 -6.05 21.94 7.29
CA ASP A 176 -5.16 22.66 8.21
C ASP A 176 -4.67 21.83 9.40
#